data_a1f7b522368120bc635d03da77980111
#
_entry.id   a1f7b522368120bc635d03da77980111
#
_cell.length_a   1.000
_cell.length_b   1.000
_cell.length_c   1.000
_cell.angle_alpha   90.00
_cell.angle_beta   90.00
_cell.angle_gamma   90.00
#
_symmetry.space_group_name_H-M   'P 1'
#
loop_
_entity.id
_entity.type
_entity.pdbx_description
1 polymer ?
#
loop_
_entity_poly.entity_id
_entity_poly.type
_entity_poly.pdbx_seq_one_letter_code
_entity_poly.pdbx_strand_id
1 'polypeptide(L)'
;VEMCVIEDAACMTEGYQRAMMSSQAKYKIYLHQDVMIIEENFLQHLLDIFADKEVGMIGMIGSPEMPENSIMWYGERIGCIYSSSAYHMELYTAGEVMEPYQQVEAVDGLLIATQYDVPWREDLFRKWDFYDISQAFEFRKRGYQIVVPAMKKPWCIHDCGASDFQNYFEERKKFQKEYRGR
;
A
#
# COMPACT_ATOMS: atom_id res chain seq x y z
N VAL A 1 -0.59 9.42 18.75
CA VAL A 1 -0.40 9.44 17.29
C VAL A 1 0.19 10.79 16.89
N GLU A 2 1.27 10.76 16.13
CA GLU A 2 1.87 11.94 15.51
C GLU A 2 1.44 11.96 14.04
N MET A 3 1.07 13.13 13.52
CA MET A 3 0.74 13.30 12.11
C MET A 3 1.86 14.11 11.43
N CYS A 4 2.39 13.56 10.34
CA CYS A 4 3.41 14.20 9.51
C CYS A 4 2.83 14.45 8.12
N VAL A 5 2.74 15.71 7.74
CA VAL A 5 2.31 16.12 6.40
C VAL A 5 3.55 16.51 5.61
N ILE A 6 3.73 15.90 4.45
CA ILE A 6 4.82 16.23 3.53
C ILE A 6 4.24 17.04 2.38
N GLU A 7 4.60 18.30 2.34
CA GLU A 7 4.26 19.22 1.26
C GLU A 7 5.39 19.25 0.22
N ASP A 8 5.07 19.59 -1.01
CA ASP A 8 6.03 19.79 -2.12
C ASP A 8 6.92 18.57 -2.43
N ALA A 9 6.42 17.35 -2.22
CA ALA A 9 7.14 16.16 -2.65
C ALA A 9 7.16 16.06 -4.18
N ALA A 10 8.32 15.78 -4.76
CA ALA A 10 8.47 15.62 -6.20
C ALA A 10 7.88 14.28 -6.70
N CYS A 11 7.73 13.28 -5.82
CA CYS A 11 7.12 11.99 -6.07
C CYS A 11 6.73 11.28 -4.76
N MET A 12 5.96 10.19 -4.85
CA MET A 12 5.50 9.47 -3.67
C MET A 12 6.65 8.88 -2.85
N THR A 13 7.63 8.28 -3.51
CA THR A 13 8.78 7.66 -2.82
C THR A 13 9.60 8.68 -2.03
N GLU A 14 9.85 9.87 -2.59
CA GLU A 14 10.55 10.96 -1.89
C GLU A 14 9.74 11.43 -0.67
N GLY A 15 8.45 11.69 -0.86
CA GLY A 15 7.58 12.15 0.22
C GLY A 15 7.54 11.15 1.38
N TYR A 16 7.34 9.89 1.09
CA TYR A 16 7.29 8.83 2.10
C TYR A 16 8.67 8.53 2.72
N GLN A 17 9.76 8.65 1.96
CA GLN A 17 11.11 8.54 2.51
C GLN A 17 11.39 9.66 3.50
N ARG A 18 11.05 10.91 3.17
CA ARG A 18 11.18 12.06 4.07
C ARG A 18 10.35 11.88 5.34
N ALA A 19 9.09 11.45 5.20
CA ALA A 19 8.22 11.15 6.34
C ALA A 19 8.79 10.04 7.22
N MET A 20 9.27 8.96 6.63
CA MET A 20 9.88 7.85 7.37
C MET A 20 11.07 8.32 8.21
N MET A 21 11.94 9.13 7.63
CA MET A 21 13.15 9.63 8.29
C MET A 21 12.88 10.70 9.35
N SER A 22 11.72 11.37 9.30
CA SER A 22 11.37 12.45 10.24
C SER A 22 10.85 11.95 11.59
N SER A 23 10.47 10.68 11.70
CA SER A 23 9.88 10.10 12.92
C SER A 23 10.60 8.85 13.39
N GLN A 24 10.80 8.74 14.72
CA GLN A 24 11.32 7.55 15.39
C GLN A 24 10.21 6.56 15.79
N ALA A 25 8.96 6.82 15.39
CA ALA A 25 7.85 5.92 15.67
C ALA A 25 8.11 4.53 15.07
N LYS A 26 7.88 3.49 15.87
CA LYS A 26 8.05 2.10 15.42
C LYS A 26 7.05 1.73 14.34
N TYR A 27 5.81 2.17 14.48
CA TYR A 27 4.74 1.89 13.54
C TYR A 27 4.47 3.14 12.73
N LYS A 28 4.43 3.02 11.41
CA LYS A 28 4.19 4.11 10.49
C LYS A 28 3.01 3.78 9.59
N ILE A 29 2.15 4.76 9.36
CA ILE A 29 1.01 4.63 8.47
C ILE A 29 1.18 5.70 7.39
N TYR A 30 1.23 5.27 6.15
CA TYR A 30 1.31 6.12 4.97
C TYR A 30 -0.06 6.16 4.31
N LEU A 31 -0.57 7.36 4.09
CA LEU A 31 -1.91 7.60 3.56
C LEU A 31 -1.82 8.51 2.34
N HIS A 32 -2.67 8.25 1.36
CA HIS A 32 -3.02 9.28 0.40
C HIS A 32 -3.83 10.40 1.08
N GLN A 33 -3.75 11.60 0.54
CA GLN A 33 -4.45 12.77 1.06
C GLN A 33 -5.99 12.67 1.01
N ASP A 34 -6.50 11.77 0.17
CA ASP A 34 -7.91 11.49 -0.10
C ASP A 34 -8.41 10.18 0.56
N VAL A 35 -7.63 9.67 1.53
CA VAL A 35 -7.99 8.49 2.33
C VAL A 35 -8.48 8.91 3.71
N MET A 36 -9.64 8.41 4.10
CA MET A 36 -10.23 8.61 5.43
C MET A 36 -10.38 7.28 6.16
N ILE A 37 -9.79 7.17 7.35
CA ILE A 37 -9.96 6.00 8.22
C ILE A 37 -11.32 6.11 8.92
N ILE A 38 -12.15 5.07 8.82
CA ILE A 38 -13.50 5.02 9.39
C ILE A 38 -13.70 3.90 10.41
N GLU A 39 -12.73 3.00 10.57
CA GLU A 39 -12.77 1.96 11.59
C GLU A 39 -12.30 2.52 12.94
N GLU A 40 -13.17 2.48 13.94
CA GLU A 40 -12.90 3.04 15.28
C GLU A 40 -11.71 2.36 15.97
N ASN A 41 -11.55 1.05 15.79
CA ASN A 41 -10.49 0.25 16.40
C ASN A 41 -9.29 0.04 15.47
N PHE A 42 -9.16 0.85 14.41
CA PHE A 42 -8.17 0.69 13.36
C PHE A 42 -6.74 0.48 13.90
N LEU A 43 -6.30 1.34 14.82
CA LEU A 43 -4.95 1.22 15.38
C LEU A 43 -4.76 -0.07 16.19
N GLN A 44 -5.79 -0.50 16.94
CA GLN A 44 -5.71 -1.75 17.70
C GLN A 44 -5.61 -2.95 16.75
N HIS A 45 -6.41 -2.97 15.69
CA HIS A 45 -6.34 -4.04 14.69
C HIS A 45 -4.96 -4.11 14.02
N LEU A 46 -4.34 -2.98 13.70
CA LEU A 46 -2.97 -2.97 13.17
C LEU A 46 -1.98 -3.54 14.18
N LEU A 47 -2.08 -3.16 15.46
CA LEU A 47 -1.19 -3.65 16.51
C LEU A 47 -1.34 -5.15 16.76
N ASP A 48 -2.56 -5.67 16.70
CA ASP A 48 -2.85 -7.10 16.84
C ASP A 48 -2.20 -7.90 15.71
N ILE A 49 -2.26 -7.42 14.47
CA ILE A 49 -1.58 -8.04 13.33
C ILE A 49 -0.06 -7.91 13.45
N PHE A 50 0.46 -6.74 13.85
CA PHE A 50 1.89 -6.52 14.06
C PHE A 50 2.46 -7.20 15.33
N ALA A 51 1.63 -7.88 16.11
CA ALA A 51 2.15 -8.81 17.12
C ALA A 51 2.96 -9.94 16.47
N ASP A 52 2.59 -10.35 15.27
CA ASP A 52 3.42 -11.18 14.40
C ASP A 52 4.60 -10.35 13.84
N LYS A 53 5.82 -10.78 14.16
CA LYS A 53 7.06 -10.07 13.77
C LYS A 53 7.49 -10.37 12.33
N GLU A 54 6.89 -11.37 11.69
CA GLU A 54 7.12 -11.64 10.28
C GLU A 54 6.34 -10.67 9.38
N VAL A 55 5.22 -10.13 9.86
CA VAL A 55 4.43 -9.15 9.12
C VAL A 55 5.15 -7.80 9.10
N GLY A 56 5.66 -7.40 7.96
CA GLY A 56 6.33 -6.11 7.77
C GLY A 56 5.41 -4.99 7.31
N MET A 57 4.39 -5.34 6.53
CA MET A 57 3.51 -4.37 5.87
C MET A 57 2.06 -4.85 5.82
N ILE A 58 1.14 -3.93 6.05
CA ILE A 58 -0.31 -4.14 5.94
C ILE A 58 -0.86 -3.15 4.91
N GLY A 59 -1.70 -3.61 3.98
CA GLY A 59 -2.51 -2.78 3.08
C GLY A 59 -3.97 -3.19 3.11
N MET A 60 -4.85 -2.39 2.53
CA MET A 60 -6.30 -2.64 2.56
C MET A 60 -6.79 -3.44 1.34
N ILE A 61 -6.10 -3.30 0.22
CA ILE A 61 -6.29 -4.08 -1.01
C ILE A 61 -4.93 -4.65 -1.41
N GLY A 62 -4.88 -5.91 -1.81
CA GLY A 62 -3.64 -6.53 -2.24
C GLY A 62 -3.83 -7.60 -3.30
N SER A 63 -2.74 -7.99 -3.93
CA SER A 63 -2.68 -9.08 -4.91
C SER A 63 -1.94 -10.26 -4.29
N PRO A 64 -2.61 -11.41 -4.10
CA PRO A 64 -1.96 -12.63 -3.60
C PRO A 64 -0.77 -13.04 -4.47
N GLU A 65 -0.91 -12.90 -5.78
CA GLU A 65 0.13 -13.14 -6.77
C GLU A 65 0.13 -12.02 -7.80
N MET A 66 1.26 -11.35 -7.95
CA MET A 66 1.41 -10.29 -8.94
C MET A 66 1.45 -10.85 -10.36
N PRO A 67 0.57 -10.38 -11.26
CA PRO A 67 0.55 -10.82 -12.65
C PRO A 67 1.89 -10.67 -13.34
N GLU A 68 2.16 -11.53 -14.32
CA GLU A 68 3.39 -11.47 -15.11
C GLU A 68 3.62 -10.11 -15.79
N ASN A 69 2.52 -9.45 -16.20
CA ASN A 69 2.57 -8.13 -16.78
C ASN A 69 2.86 -7.02 -15.77
N SER A 70 2.94 -7.35 -14.46
CA SER A 70 3.17 -6.42 -13.35
C SER A 70 2.10 -5.33 -13.21
N ILE A 71 0.87 -5.58 -13.66
CA ILE A 71 -0.28 -4.70 -13.44
C ILE A 71 -1.20 -5.39 -12.43
N MET A 72 -1.12 -4.97 -11.17
CA MET A 72 -1.87 -5.57 -10.06
C MET A 72 -3.37 -5.71 -10.36
N TRP A 73 -3.94 -4.72 -11.04
CA TRP A 73 -5.37 -4.67 -11.37
C TRP A 73 -5.83 -5.68 -12.42
N TYR A 74 -4.91 -6.38 -13.10
CA TYR A 74 -5.24 -7.46 -14.04
C TYR A 74 -5.16 -8.85 -13.42
N GLY A 75 -4.70 -8.94 -12.15
CA GLY A 75 -4.64 -10.18 -11.39
C GLY A 75 -5.75 -10.34 -10.37
N GLU A 76 -5.66 -11.42 -9.60
CA GLU A 76 -6.47 -11.61 -8.42
C GLU A 76 -6.14 -10.54 -7.37
N ARG A 77 -7.18 -10.05 -6.71
CA ARG A 77 -7.06 -9.09 -5.61
C ARG A 77 -7.96 -9.51 -4.46
N ILE A 78 -7.60 -9.11 -3.26
CA ILE A 78 -8.36 -9.36 -2.04
C ILE A 78 -8.45 -8.08 -1.21
N GLY A 79 -9.43 -8.04 -0.31
CA GLY A 79 -9.68 -6.90 0.58
C GLY A 79 -10.87 -6.05 0.18
N CYS A 80 -11.18 -5.03 0.95
CA CYS A 80 -12.31 -4.14 0.69
C CYS A 80 -12.06 -2.72 1.21
N ILE A 81 -12.63 -1.76 0.50
CA ILE A 81 -12.64 -0.33 0.83
C ILE A 81 -13.96 0.29 0.37
N TYR A 82 -14.30 1.47 0.87
CA TYR A 82 -15.19 2.35 0.13
C TYR A 82 -14.34 3.17 -0.84
N SER A 83 -14.71 3.17 -2.12
CA SER A 83 -14.01 3.90 -3.17
C SER A 83 -14.97 4.79 -3.94
N SER A 84 -14.56 6.01 -4.26
CA SER A 84 -15.32 6.83 -5.18
C SER A 84 -14.88 6.51 -6.60
N SER A 85 -15.83 6.16 -7.45
CA SER A 85 -15.66 6.06 -8.88
C SER A 85 -16.58 7.07 -9.56
N ALA A 86 -16.02 8.00 -10.35
CA ALA A 86 -16.74 8.90 -11.24
C ALA A 86 -18.07 9.46 -10.67
N TYR A 87 -18.07 9.99 -9.44
CA TYR A 87 -19.18 10.63 -8.72
C TYR A 87 -20.02 9.76 -7.76
N HIS A 88 -19.67 8.50 -7.58
CA HIS A 88 -20.37 7.64 -6.62
C HIS A 88 -19.39 6.99 -5.66
N MET A 89 -19.75 7.03 -4.37
CA MET A 89 -19.07 6.24 -3.34
C MET A 89 -19.66 4.84 -3.32
N GLU A 90 -18.82 3.84 -3.57
CA GLU A 90 -19.24 2.44 -3.65
C GLU A 90 -18.42 1.55 -2.72
N LEU A 91 -19.01 0.47 -2.24
CA LEU A 91 -18.29 -0.61 -1.61
C LEU A 91 -17.52 -1.37 -2.71
N TYR A 92 -16.20 -1.28 -2.67
CA TYR A 92 -15.34 -2.12 -3.48
C TYR A 92 -14.87 -3.33 -2.66
N THR A 93 -15.24 -4.52 -3.09
CA THR A 93 -14.78 -5.79 -2.53
C THR A 93 -14.09 -6.58 -3.64
N ALA A 94 -12.81 -6.87 -3.46
CA ALA A 94 -12.00 -7.59 -4.45
C ALA A 94 -11.98 -9.06 -4.15
N GLY A 95 -12.23 -9.66 -3.19
CA GLY A 95 -12.19 -11.07 -2.81
C GLY A 95 -12.21 -11.25 -1.29
N GLU A 96 -12.51 -12.46 -0.87
CA GLU A 96 -12.49 -12.79 0.55
C GLU A 96 -11.06 -12.91 1.06
N VAL A 97 -10.84 -12.49 2.29
CA VAL A 97 -9.57 -12.61 3.00
C VAL A 97 -9.73 -13.66 4.11
N MET A 98 -8.80 -14.59 4.19
CA MET A 98 -8.79 -15.57 5.28
C MET A 98 -8.41 -14.91 6.61
N GLU A 99 -9.09 -15.30 7.68
CA GLU A 99 -8.84 -14.82 9.04
C GLU A 99 -7.48 -15.30 9.59
N PRO A 100 -6.75 -14.49 10.34
CA PRO A 100 -7.01 -13.08 10.65
C PRO A 100 -6.52 -12.11 9.55
N TYR A 101 -5.66 -12.56 8.67
CA TYR A 101 -5.13 -11.83 7.50
C TYR A 101 -4.61 -12.84 6.47
N GLN A 102 -4.46 -12.39 5.25
CA GLN A 102 -3.90 -13.19 4.16
C GLN A 102 -2.64 -12.52 3.60
N GLN A 103 -1.60 -13.34 3.39
CA GLN A 103 -0.37 -12.91 2.75
C GLN A 103 -0.60 -12.61 1.26
N VAL A 104 0.03 -11.52 0.79
CA VAL A 104 -0.01 -11.06 -0.59
C VAL A 104 1.40 -10.71 -1.09
N GLU A 105 1.56 -10.61 -2.40
CA GLU A 105 2.82 -10.14 -3.00
C GLU A 105 2.96 -8.62 -3.00
N ALA A 106 1.85 -7.91 -3.14
CA ALA A 106 1.81 -6.45 -3.16
C ALA A 106 0.47 -5.92 -2.66
N VAL A 107 0.46 -4.66 -2.24
CA VAL A 107 -0.72 -3.91 -1.80
C VAL A 107 -0.85 -2.62 -2.58
N ASP A 108 -2.06 -2.09 -2.64
CA ASP A 108 -2.35 -0.75 -3.14
C ASP A 108 -1.87 0.31 -2.15
N GLY A 109 -1.32 1.38 -2.68
CA GLY A 109 -0.67 2.45 -1.92
C GLY A 109 -1.59 3.39 -1.19
N LEU A 110 -2.92 3.29 -1.36
CA LEU A 110 -3.88 4.20 -0.73
C LEU A 110 -3.68 4.30 0.80
N LEU A 111 -3.39 3.16 1.42
CA LEU A 111 -3.07 3.04 2.84
C LEU A 111 -2.08 1.90 3.05
N ILE A 112 -0.89 2.23 3.57
CA ILE A 112 0.14 1.28 3.92
C ILE A 112 0.53 1.48 5.39
N ALA A 113 0.46 0.43 6.20
CA ALA A 113 1.03 0.44 7.54
C ALA A 113 2.27 -0.45 7.60
N THR A 114 3.31 -0.02 8.35
CA THR A 114 4.57 -0.77 8.50
C THR A 114 5.02 -0.81 9.95
N GLN A 115 5.73 -1.88 10.34
CA GLN A 115 6.40 -1.96 11.65
C GLN A 115 7.93 -1.91 11.57
N TYR A 116 8.47 -1.79 10.37
CA TYR A 116 9.90 -1.66 10.10
C TYR A 116 10.16 -0.55 9.11
N ASP A 117 11.30 0.11 9.25
CA ASP A 117 11.76 1.12 8.30
C ASP A 117 12.54 0.46 7.18
N VAL A 118 11.92 0.37 6.02
CA VAL A 118 12.54 -0.08 4.79
C VAL A 118 12.60 1.10 3.83
N PRO A 119 13.79 1.51 3.37
CA PRO A 119 13.92 2.68 2.49
C PRO A 119 13.05 2.58 1.25
N TRP A 120 12.38 3.67 0.93
CA TRP A 120 11.62 3.82 -0.31
C TRP A 120 12.58 3.98 -1.49
N ARG A 121 12.24 3.38 -2.62
CA ARG A 121 13.11 3.37 -3.82
C ARG A 121 13.03 4.70 -4.59
N GLU A 122 13.33 5.83 -3.91
CA GLU A 122 13.40 7.16 -4.51
C GLU A 122 14.53 7.30 -5.56
N ASP A 123 15.49 6.37 -5.54
CA ASP A 123 16.52 6.24 -6.56
C ASP A 123 15.94 5.83 -7.93
N LEU A 124 14.87 5.04 -7.94
CA LEU A 124 14.32 4.40 -9.13
C LEU A 124 12.94 4.93 -9.52
N PHE A 125 12.00 5.01 -8.57
CA PHE A 125 10.62 5.42 -8.80
C PHE A 125 10.43 6.89 -8.44
N ARG A 126 10.42 7.76 -9.45
CA ARG A 126 10.40 9.23 -9.28
C ARG A 126 9.10 9.85 -9.77
N LYS A 127 8.01 9.09 -9.74
CA LYS A 127 6.67 9.50 -10.13
C LYS A 127 5.66 9.07 -9.07
N TRP A 128 4.40 8.98 -9.46
CA TRP A 128 3.28 8.70 -8.57
C TRP A 128 2.79 7.25 -8.64
N ASP A 129 3.46 6.40 -9.43
CA ASP A 129 3.11 5.00 -9.68
C ASP A 129 4.22 4.06 -9.18
N PHE A 130 3.87 2.79 -8.92
CA PHE A 130 4.77 1.70 -8.53
C PHE A 130 5.58 1.92 -7.23
N TYR A 131 5.36 3.02 -6.49
CA TYR A 131 5.98 3.24 -5.18
C TYR A 131 5.54 2.19 -4.16
N ASP A 132 4.28 1.82 -4.18
CA ASP A 132 3.61 0.86 -3.32
C ASP A 132 4.04 -0.59 -3.60
N ILE A 133 3.91 -1.02 -4.85
CA ILE A 133 4.31 -2.35 -5.30
C ILE A 133 5.81 -2.55 -5.08
N SER A 134 6.64 -1.55 -5.44
CA SER A 134 8.08 -1.63 -5.20
C SER A 134 8.44 -1.74 -3.73
N GLN A 135 7.73 -1.00 -2.86
CA GLN A 135 7.94 -1.07 -1.42
C GLN A 135 7.57 -2.45 -0.87
N ALA A 136 6.46 -3.04 -1.32
CA ALA A 136 6.08 -4.40 -0.95
C ALA A 136 7.19 -5.40 -1.33
N PHE A 137 7.77 -5.28 -2.53
CA PHE A 137 8.87 -6.12 -2.97
C PHE A 137 10.15 -5.88 -2.16
N GLU A 138 10.44 -4.65 -1.73
CA GLU A 138 11.59 -4.37 -0.87
C GLU A 138 11.43 -4.98 0.54
N PHE A 139 10.22 -4.99 1.10
CA PHE A 139 9.93 -5.72 2.34
C PHE A 139 10.09 -7.24 2.16
N ARG A 140 9.56 -7.81 1.07
CA ARG A 140 9.68 -9.24 0.77
C ARG A 140 11.15 -9.67 0.56
N LYS A 141 11.98 -8.87 -0.09
CA LYS A 141 13.44 -9.13 -0.23
C LYS A 141 14.13 -9.24 1.14
N ARG A 142 13.59 -8.61 2.18
CA ARG A 142 14.10 -8.67 3.55
C ARG A 142 13.47 -9.79 4.38
N GLY A 143 12.62 -10.61 3.77
CA GLY A 143 11.97 -11.76 4.42
C GLY A 143 10.68 -11.43 5.16
N TYR A 144 10.16 -10.20 5.06
CA TYR A 144 8.92 -9.83 5.69
C TYR A 144 7.70 -10.21 4.86
N GLN A 145 6.62 -10.54 5.54
CA GLN A 145 5.32 -10.76 4.95
C GLN A 145 4.59 -9.44 4.70
N ILE A 146 3.87 -9.38 3.59
CA ILE A 146 2.93 -8.33 3.24
C ILE A 146 1.55 -8.93 3.37
N VAL A 147 0.63 -8.26 4.06
CA VAL A 147 -0.67 -8.84 4.35
C VAL A 147 -1.83 -7.88 4.11
N VAL A 148 -3.00 -8.45 3.84
CA VAL A 148 -4.30 -7.77 3.84
C VAL A 148 -5.13 -8.36 4.98
N PRO A 149 -5.68 -7.53 5.88
CA PRO A 149 -6.48 -8.01 7.00
C PRO A 149 -7.85 -8.53 6.55
N ALA A 150 -8.38 -9.51 7.27
CA ALA A 150 -9.76 -9.91 7.13
C ALA A 150 -10.69 -8.85 7.72
N MET A 151 -11.44 -8.19 6.86
CA MET A 151 -12.31 -7.07 7.23
C MET A 151 -13.77 -7.43 6.99
N LYS A 152 -14.60 -7.41 8.04
CA LYS A 152 -16.07 -7.58 7.90
C LYS A 152 -16.75 -6.38 7.23
N LYS A 153 -16.12 -5.22 7.32
CA LYS A 153 -16.51 -3.95 6.68
C LYS A 153 -15.23 -3.17 6.36
N PRO A 154 -15.24 -2.28 5.37
CA PRO A 154 -14.07 -1.46 5.05
C PRO A 154 -13.58 -0.64 6.25
N TRP A 155 -12.25 -0.53 6.39
CA TRP A 155 -11.63 0.31 7.42
C TRP A 155 -11.38 1.72 6.94
N CYS A 156 -11.44 1.95 5.64
CA CYS A 156 -11.21 3.28 5.07
C CYS A 156 -12.09 3.56 3.84
N ILE A 157 -12.13 4.85 3.54
CA ILE A 157 -12.69 5.42 2.32
C ILE A 157 -11.52 5.95 1.50
N HIS A 158 -11.51 5.71 0.19
CA HIS A 158 -10.60 6.31 -0.76
C HIS A 158 -11.38 7.14 -1.78
N ASP A 159 -11.32 8.45 -1.65
CA ASP A 159 -12.03 9.40 -2.53
C ASP A 159 -11.13 9.81 -3.71
N CYS A 160 -10.69 8.81 -4.49
CA CYS A 160 -9.59 8.93 -5.44
C CYS A 160 -9.90 9.71 -6.72
N GLY A 161 -11.17 9.99 -7.03
CA GLY A 161 -11.51 10.68 -8.27
C GLY A 161 -11.01 9.95 -9.54
N ALA A 162 -10.50 10.71 -10.52
CA ALA A 162 -9.96 10.17 -11.76
C ALA A 162 -8.46 9.93 -11.63
N SER A 163 -8.01 8.72 -11.95
CA SER A 163 -6.58 8.36 -11.96
C SER A 163 -5.88 8.86 -13.23
N ASP A 164 -4.68 9.38 -13.07
CA ASP A 164 -3.78 9.73 -14.19
C ASP A 164 -2.75 8.62 -14.40
N PHE A 165 -2.72 8.04 -15.59
CA PHE A 165 -1.80 6.95 -15.97
C PHE A 165 -0.64 7.41 -16.87
N GLN A 166 -0.37 8.71 -16.95
CA GLN A 166 0.59 9.27 -17.89
C GLN A 166 1.99 8.65 -17.76
N ASN A 167 2.43 8.36 -16.53
CA ASN A 167 3.76 7.81 -16.26
C ASN A 167 3.76 6.31 -15.90
N TYR A 168 2.59 5.71 -15.76
CA TYR A 168 2.41 4.35 -15.29
C TYR A 168 3.24 3.30 -16.04
N PHE A 169 3.21 3.35 -17.36
CA PHE A 169 3.91 2.36 -18.18
C PHE A 169 5.44 2.52 -18.18
N GLU A 170 5.97 3.71 -17.90
CA GLU A 170 7.41 3.93 -17.74
C GLU A 170 7.88 3.36 -16.41
N GLU A 171 7.18 3.68 -15.31
CA GLU A 171 7.48 3.15 -13.99
C GLU A 171 7.32 1.61 -13.95
N ARG A 172 6.31 1.08 -14.65
CA ARG A 172 6.14 -0.37 -14.83
C ARG A 172 7.36 -1.03 -15.46
N LYS A 173 7.93 -0.46 -16.53
CA LYS A 173 9.14 -1.01 -17.19
C LYS A 173 10.33 -1.03 -16.22
N LYS A 174 10.50 0.01 -15.41
CA LYS A 174 11.53 0.04 -14.37
C LYS A 174 11.31 -1.08 -13.34
N PHE A 175 10.07 -1.26 -12.89
CA PHE A 175 9.71 -2.32 -11.96
C PHE A 175 10.01 -3.71 -12.54
N GLN A 176 9.61 -3.97 -13.78
CA GLN A 176 9.86 -5.25 -14.45
C GLN A 176 11.35 -5.54 -14.58
N LYS A 177 12.15 -4.54 -14.95
CA LYS A 177 13.61 -4.67 -15.04
C LYS A 177 14.24 -4.97 -13.68
N GLU A 178 13.84 -4.28 -12.63
CA GLU A 178 14.41 -4.38 -11.28
C GLU A 178 14.01 -5.67 -10.56
N TYR A 179 12.73 -6.05 -10.66
CA TYR A 179 12.16 -7.10 -9.82
C TYR A 179 11.77 -8.39 -10.57
N ARG A 180 11.66 -8.34 -11.90
CA ARG A 180 11.28 -9.48 -12.71
C ARG A 180 12.37 -9.94 -13.67
N GLY A 181 13.51 -9.22 -13.76
CA GLY A 181 14.62 -9.55 -14.66
C GLY A 181 14.28 -9.46 -16.16
N ARG A 182 13.34 -8.61 -16.53
CA ARG A 182 12.81 -8.48 -17.91
C ARG A 182 13.01 -7.09 -18.48
#